data_2d083aa79175e60cd9de087f31b94644
#
_entry.id   2d083aa79175e60cd9de087f31b94644
#
_cell.length_a   1.000
_cell.length_b   1.000
_cell.length_c   1.000
_cell.angle_alpha   90.00
_cell.angle_beta   90.00
_cell.angle_gamma   90.00
#
_symmetry.space_group_name_H-M   'P 1'
#
loop_
_entity.id
_entity.type
_entity.pdbx_description
1 polymer ?
#
loop_
_entity_poly.entity_id
_entity_poly.type
_entity_poly.pdbx_seq_one_letter_code
_entity_poly.pdbx_strand_id
1 'polypeptide(L)'
;MRKRKTRVPHYGTRSASAAQKRYMRTGQTESQRVEKNREAAGHVISLCFMVALHDRYGVGKDRLDRVVNAANGALERFTINKRGVGMERAKKKLNEELEGLLDGNFVLPATKPPKTNRDWVMLGEQRDAADIVVKCYALGTREALGFGAERLNGTVKATEAVFREFAEWAEGGDWFGYNMLARRMSDILGEPVDVDESDAKEPIFGKTLD
;
A
#
# COMPACT_ATOMS: atom_id res chain seq x y z
N MET A 1 55.35 36.62 -10.02
CA MET A 1 55.16 35.57 -8.99
C MET A 1 53.69 35.47 -8.61
N ARG A 2 52.97 34.39 -9.05
CA ARG A 2 51.58 34.15 -8.68
C ARG A 2 51.53 33.47 -7.30
N LYS A 3 50.98 34.10 -6.29
CA LYS A 3 50.74 33.53 -4.96
C LYS A 3 49.78 32.34 -5.10
N ARG A 4 50.27 31.11 -4.86
CA ARG A 4 49.43 29.90 -4.69
C ARG A 4 48.55 30.15 -3.44
N LYS A 5 47.22 30.26 -3.63
CA LYS A 5 46.27 30.22 -2.54
C LYS A 5 46.34 28.80 -1.96
N THR A 6 46.91 28.68 -0.77
CA THR A 6 46.81 27.46 0.03
C THR A 6 45.35 27.24 0.33
N ARG A 7 44.75 26.19 -0.29
CA ARG A 7 43.45 25.70 0.12
C ARG A 7 43.59 25.17 1.53
N VAL A 8 43.11 25.95 2.50
CA VAL A 8 42.87 25.44 3.85
C VAL A 8 41.89 24.26 3.69
N PRO A 9 42.22 23.05 4.17
CA PRO A 9 41.26 21.95 4.13
C PRO A 9 40.04 22.37 4.94
N HIS A 10 38.87 22.50 4.33
CA HIS A 10 37.63 22.66 5.07
C HIS A 10 37.36 21.35 5.83
N TYR A 11 37.96 21.27 7.03
CA TYR A 11 37.51 20.33 8.04
C TYR A 11 36.15 20.84 8.52
N GLY A 12 35.07 20.16 8.05
CA GLY A 12 33.82 20.24 8.74
C GLY A 12 32.70 21.04 8.10
N THR A 13 32.36 20.78 6.88
CA THR A 13 30.96 20.71 6.46
C THR A 13 30.87 19.72 5.30
N ARG A 14 30.90 18.45 5.63
CA ARG A 14 30.31 17.49 4.71
C ARG A 14 28.88 17.97 4.52
N SER A 15 28.54 18.42 3.30
CA SER A 15 27.16 18.76 3.00
C SER A 15 26.31 17.56 3.41
N ALA A 16 25.32 17.80 4.28
CA ALA A 16 24.46 16.73 4.75
C ALA A 16 24.00 15.89 3.54
N SER A 17 24.07 14.58 3.66
CA SER A 17 23.61 13.69 2.60
C SER A 17 22.15 13.98 2.27
N ALA A 18 21.68 13.60 1.08
CA ALA A 18 20.27 13.79 0.72
C ALA A 18 19.33 13.16 1.76
N ALA A 19 19.71 12.01 2.35
CA ALA A 19 18.97 11.36 3.42
C ALA A 19 18.93 12.20 4.71
N GLN A 20 20.09 12.79 5.12
CA GLN A 20 20.13 13.68 6.28
C GLN A 20 19.33 14.96 6.09
N LYS A 21 19.39 15.58 4.91
CA LYS A 21 18.57 16.76 4.58
C LYS A 21 17.08 16.46 4.63
N ARG A 22 16.67 15.27 4.19
CA ARG A 22 15.28 14.81 4.29
C ARG A 22 14.88 14.55 5.72
N TYR A 23 15.70 13.83 6.49
CA TYR A 23 15.44 13.59 7.92
C TYR A 23 15.23 14.91 8.66
N MET A 24 16.10 15.90 8.41
CA MET A 24 15.96 17.25 9.02
C MET A 24 14.64 17.94 8.63
N ARG A 25 14.09 17.66 7.43
CA ARG A 25 12.83 18.24 6.97
C ARG A 25 11.61 17.47 7.45
N THR A 26 11.66 16.15 7.51
CA THR A 26 10.49 15.29 7.75
C THR A 26 10.51 14.62 9.13
N GLY A 27 11.65 14.62 9.83
CA GLY A 27 11.83 13.85 11.06
C GLY A 27 11.83 12.32 10.87
N GLN A 28 11.80 11.83 9.62
CA GLN A 28 11.70 10.40 9.31
C GLN A 28 12.95 9.88 8.61
N THR A 29 13.37 8.67 8.98
CA THR A 29 14.41 7.93 8.25
C THR A 29 13.86 7.38 6.94
N GLU A 30 14.74 7.02 6.00
CA GLU A 30 14.33 6.40 4.74
C GLU A 30 13.55 5.09 4.97
N SER A 31 14.01 4.27 5.94
CA SER A 31 13.32 3.03 6.30
C SER A 31 11.90 3.26 6.85
N GLN A 32 11.73 4.25 7.71
CA GLN A 32 10.40 4.62 8.22
C GLN A 32 9.47 5.11 7.11
N ARG A 33 10.00 5.82 6.12
CA ARG A 33 9.20 6.27 4.97
C ARG A 33 8.78 5.12 4.07
N VAL A 34 9.68 4.17 3.83
CA VAL A 34 9.36 2.94 3.08
C VAL A 34 8.25 2.17 3.80
N GLU A 35 8.38 1.97 5.11
CA GLU A 35 7.37 1.25 5.89
C GLU A 35 6.02 1.97 5.88
N LYS A 36 6.01 3.28 6.15
CA LYS A 36 4.78 4.09 6.06
C LYS A 36 4.13 4.01 4.68
N ASN A 37 4.92 4.00 3.63
CA ASN A 37 4.42 3.89 2.25
C ASN A 37 3.80 2.52 1.97
N ARG A 38 4.38 1.45 2.52
CA ARG A 38 3.83 0.09 2.46
C ARG A 38 2.52 -0.04 3.23
N GLU A 39 2.48 0.50 4.45
CA GLU A 39 1.29 0.52 5.30
C GLU A 39 0.14 1.26 4.62
N ALA A 40 0.40 2.46 4.09
CA ALA A 40 -0.59 3.24 3.38
C ALA A 40 -1.11 2.52 2.12
N ALA A 41 -0.22 1.91 1.31
CA ALA A 41 -0.63 1.13 0.15
C ALA A 41 -1.48 -0.08 0.57
N GLY A 42 -1.07 -0.80 1.61
CA GLY A 42 -1.82 -1.93 2.16
C GLY A 42 -3.20 -1.52 2.66
N HIS A 43 -3.28 -0.39 3.37
CA HIS A 43 -4.54 0.12 3.89
C HIS A 43 -5.52 0.50 2.77
N VAL A 44 -5.08 1.30 1.80
CA VAL A 44 -5.92 1.67 0.64
C VAL A 44 -6.41 0.45 -0.11
N ILE A 45 -5.54 -0.52 -0.36
CA ILE A 45 -5.92 -1.73 -1.09
C ILE A 45 -6.89 -2.59 -0.30
N SER A 46 -6.76 -2.68 1.02
CA SER A 46 -7.74 -3.40 1.85
C SER A 46 -9.13 -2.78 1.75
N LEU A 47 -9.23 -1.45 1.79
CA LEU A 47 -10.49 -0.74 1.60
C LEU A 47 -11.06 -0.95 0.19
N CYS A 48 -10.23 -0.83 -0.85
CA CYS A 48 -10.63 -1.11 -2.23
C CYS A 48 -11.17 -2.54 -2.41
N PHE A 49 -10.53 -3.51 -1.75
CA PHE A 49 -10.96 -4.90 -1.81
C PHE A 49 -12.33 -5.12 -1.14
N MET A 50 -12.57 -4.48 0.01
CA MET A 50 -13.86 -4.53 0.70
C MET A 50 -14.98 -3.86 -0.11
N VAL A 51 -14.71 -2.69 -0.69
CA VAL A 51 -15.62 -2.02 -1.61
C VAL A 51 -15.95 -2.92 -2.81
N ALA A 52 -14.94 -3.54 -3.42
CA ALA A 52 -15.12 -4.46 -4.55
C ALA A 52 -15.99 -5.68 -4.20
N LEU A 53 -15.83 -6.25 -2.99
CA LEU A 53 -16.69 -7.32 -2.50
C LEU A 53 -18.14 -6.88 -2.35
N HIS A 54 -18.36 -5.68 -1.80
CA HIS A 54 -19.70 -5.13 -1.65
C HIS A 54 -20.36 -4.88 -2.99
N ASP A 55 -19.70 -4.12 -3.87
CA ASP A 55 -20.29 -3.69 -5.14
C ASP A 55 -20.61 -4.85 -6.06
N ARG A 56 -19.73 -5.86 -6.09
CA ARG A 56 -19.87 -6.96 -7.03
C ARG A 56 -20.78 -8.08 -6.53
N TYR A 57 -20.79 -8.32 -5.21
CA TYR A 57 -21.46 -9.48 -4.63
C TYR A 57 -22.43 -9.14 -3.50
N GLY A 58 -22.66 -7.87 -3.19
CA GLY A 58 -23.54 -7.43 -2.11
C GLY A 58 -23.08 -7.92 -0.73
N VAL A 59 -21.77 -8.03 -0.51
CA VAL A 59 -21.23 -8.44 0.79
C VAL A 59 -21.42 -7.31 1.78
N GLY A 60 -22.32 -7.46 2.75
CA GLY A 60 -22.60 -6.46 3.79
C GLY A 60 -21.66 -6.58 4.99
N LYS A 61 -21.82 -5.68 5.97
CA LYS A 61 -20.97 -5.46 7.14
C LYS A 61 -20.51 -6.76 7.82
N ASP A 62 -21.44 -7.57 8.33
CA ASP A 62 -21.11 -8.77 9.12
C ASP A 62 -20.25 -9.78 8.34
N ARG A 63 -20.44 -9.84 7.02
CA ARG A 63 -19.64 -10.71 6.14
C ARG A 63 -18.29 -10.09 5.83
N LEU A 64 -18.22 -8.76 5.68
CA LEU A 64 -16.96 -8.04 5.53
C LEU A 64 -16.11 -8.19 6.79
N ASP A 65 -16.69 -8.06 7.98
CA ASP A 65 -15.97 -8.24 9.24
C ASP A 65 -15.34 -9.64 9.36
N ARG A 66 -16.07 -10.68 8.94
CA ARG A 66 -15.51 -12.04 8.88
C ARG A 66 -14.34 -12.14 7.89
N VAL A 67 -14.46 -11.51 6.73
CA VAL A 67 -13.37 -11.47 5.74
C VAL A 67 -12.15 -10.75 6.31
N VAL A 68 -12.34 -9.59 6.95
CA VAL A 68 -11.26 -8.81 7.56
C VAL A 68 -10.55 -9.62 8.65
N ASN A 69 -11.31 -10.27 9.53
CA ASN A 69 -10.73 -11.10 10.59
C ASN A 69 -9.90 -12.27 10.03
N ALA A 70 -10.42 -12.96 9.02
CA ALA A 70 -9.70 -14.06 8.37
C ALA A 70 -8.47 -13.55 7.58
N ALA A 71 -8.59 -12.40 6.90
CA ALA A 71 -7.46 -11.76 6.19
C ALA A 71 -6.36 -11.32 7.15
N ASN A 72 -6.71 -10.75 8.32
CA ASN A 72 -5.76 -10.39 9.36
C ASN A 72 -5.01 -11.62 9.88
N GLY A 73 -5.70 -12.75 10.08
CA GLY A 73 -5.07 -14.02 10.42
C GLY A 73 -4.07 -14.50 9.34
N ALA A 74 -4.41 -14.32 8.05
CA ALA A 74 -3.50 -14.63 6.95
C ALA A 74 -2.27 -13.69 6.93
N LEU A 75 -2.47 -12.39 7.17
CA LEU A 75 -1.38 -11.39 7.29
C LEU A 75 -0.45 -11.69 8.46
N GLU A 76 -1.00 -12.12 9.59
CA GLU A 76 -0.20 -12.52 10.75
C GLU A 76 0.65 -13.76 10.43
N ARG A 77 0.05 -14.80 9.84
CA ARG A 77 0.79 -16.00 9.37
C ARG A 77 1.90 -15.62 8.38
N PHE A 78 1.62 -14.73 7.43
CA PHE A 78 2.62 -14.22 6.50
C PHE A 78 3.76 -13.50 7.24
N THR A 79 3.43 -12.66 8.23
CA THR A 79 4.42 -11.90 9.02
C THR A 79 5.31 -12.82 9.83
N ILE A 80 4.75 -13.86 10.46
CA ILE A 80 5.51 -14.89 11.16
C ILE A 80 6.45 -15.63 10.20
N ASN A 81 5.94 -16.05 9.03
CA ASN A 81 6.76 -16.69 8.00
C ASN A 81 7.88 -15.77 7.52
N LYS A 82 7.59 -14.49 7.25
CA LYS A 82 8.58 -13.49 6.85
C LYS A 82 9.72 -13.37 7.87
N ARG A 83 9.40 -13.36 9.16
CA ARG A 83 10.41 -13.31 10.24
C ARG A 83 11.24 -14.62 10.32
N GLY A 84 10.61 -15.77 10.11
CA GLY A 84 11.27 -17.06 10.23
C GLY A 84 12.11 -17.48 9.02
N VAL A 85 11.62 -17.24 7.80
CA VAL A 85 12.25 -17.75 6.57
C VAL A 85 12.61 -16.68 5.54
N GLY A 86 12.33 -15.40 5.83
CA GLY A 86 12.58 -14.26 4.95
C GLY A 86 11.44 -13.99 3.96
N MET A 87 11.49 -12.79 3.35
CA MET A 87 10.41 -12.25 2.50
C MET A 87 10.07 -13.15 1.31
N GLU A 88 11.08 -13.55 0.53
CA GLU A 88 10.86 -14.32 -0.70
C GLU A 88 10.22 -15.70 -0.45
N ARG A 89 10.68 -16.38 0.60
CA ARG A 89 10.10 -17.68 0.97
C ARG A 89 8.68 -17.54 1.55
N ALA A 90 8.42 -16.44 2.28
CA ALA A 90 7.08 -16.14 2.77
C ALA A 90 6.12 -15.85 1.62
N LYS A 91 6.53 -15.07 0.61
CA LYS A 91 5.74 -14.84 -0.61
C LYS A 91 5.47 -16.15 -1.37
N LYS A 92 6.49 -17.01 -1.49
CA LYS A 92 6.34 -18.31 -2.15
C LYS A 92 5.28 -19.16 -1.45
N LYS A 93 5.32 -19.28 -0.13
CA LYS A 93 4.30 -20.01 0.65
C LYS A 93 2.90 -19.41 0.45
N LEU A 94 2.76 -18.08 0.47
CA LEU A 94 1.48 -17.42 0.23
C LEU A 94 0.95 -17.73 -1.18
N ASN A 95 1.82 -17.78 -2.19
CA ASN A 95 1.44 -18.16 -3.56
C ASN A 95 1.02 -19.64 -3.64
N GLU A 96 1.72 -20.54 -2.96
CA GLU A 96 1.37 -21.95 -2.88
C GLU A 96 -0.02 -22.17 -2.25
N GLU A 97 -0.40 -21.41 -1.21
CA GLU A 97 -1.73 -21.44 -0.61
C GLU A 97 -2.85 -20.97 -1.56
N LEU A 98 -2.52 -20.15 -2.56
CA LEU A 98 -3.44 -19.60 -3.55
C LEU A 98 -3.33 -20.26 -4.91
N GLU A 99 -2.55 -21.32 -5.04
CA GLU A 99 -2.40 -22.04 -6.29
C GLU A 99 -3.76 -22.57 -6.79
N GLY A 100 -4.08 -22.30 -8.05
CA GLY A 100 -5.38 -22.64 -8.65
C GLY A 100 -6.55 -21.75 -8.19
N LEU A 101 -6.32 -20.73 -7.37
CA LEU A 101 -7.34 -19.79 -6.89
C LEU A 101 -7.21 -18.40 -7.49
N LEU A 102 -5.99 -17.94 -7.69
CA LEU A 102 -5.70 -16.66 -8.34
C LEU A 102 -4.89 -16.89 -9.63
N ASP A 103 -5.25 -16.15 -10.68
CA ASP A 103 -4.62 -16.25 -11.99
C ASP A 103 -3.24 -15.58 -12.07
N GLY A 104 -2.80 -14.93 -11.00
CA GLY A 104 -1.50 -14.25 -10.95
C GLY A 104 -1.35 -13.28 -9.78
N ASN A 105 -0.33 -12.43 -9.89
CA ASN A 105 -0.05 -11.39 -8.89
C ASN A 105 -0.90 -10.15 -9.15
N PHE A 106 -1.33 -9.49 -8.07
CA PHE A 106 -1.95 -8.19 -8.17
C PHE A 106 -0.89 -7.12 -8.49
N VAL A 107 -1.11 -6.37 -9.55
CA VAL A 107 -0.21 -5.28 -9.94
C VAL A 107 -0.89 -3.95 -9.67
N LEU A 108 -0.43 -3.27 -8.62
CA LEU A 108 -0.90 -1.92 -8.31
C LEU A 108 -0.64 -0.99 -9.49
N PRO A 109 -1.67 -0.37 -10.10
CA PRO A 109 -1.48 0.61 -11.16
C PRO A 109 -0.61 1.78 -10.67
N ALA A 110 0.31 2.23 -11.51
CA ALA A 110 1.10 3.42 -11.21
C ALA A 110 0.22 4.65 -11.39
N THR A 111 0.04 5.45 -10.34
CA THR A 111 -0.69 6.71 -10.39
C THR A 111 0.11 7.82 -11.08
N LYS A 112 1.44 7.73 -10.99
CA LYS A 112 2.40 8.62 -11.65
C LYS A 112 3.54 7.83 -12.23
N PRO A 113 4.07 8.22 -13.40
CA PRO A 113 5.30 7.62 -13.90
C PRO A 113 6.46 7.96 -12.96
N PRO A 114 7.18 6.96 -12.44
CA PRO A 114 8.34 7.21 -11.60
C PRO A 114 9.43 7.93 -12.39
N LYS A 115 9.97 9.01 -11.82
CA LYS A 115 10.98 9.87 -12.46
C LYS A 115 12.39 9.61 -11.96
N THR A 116 12.54 9.05 -10.77
CA THR A 116 13.84 8.79 -10.13
C THR A 116 13.96 7.33 -9.71
N ASN A 117 15.20 6.85 -9.52
CA ASN A 117 15.44 5.50 -8.96
C ASN A 117 14.70 5.29 -7.64
N ARG A 118 14.56 6.34 -6.86
CA ARG A 118 13.81 6.29 -5.61
C ARG A 118 12.33 6.05 -5.83
N ASP A 119 11.72 6.74 -6.80
CA ASP A 119 10.30 6.56 -7.11
C ASP A 119 10.04 5.12 -7.58
N TRP A 120 10.99 4.53 -8.34
CA TRP A 120 10.93 3.12 -8.73
C TRP A 120 10.98 2.18 -7.52
N VAL A 121 11.87 2.44 -6.56
CA VAL A 121 11.95 1.64 -5.32
C VAL A 121 10.64 1.78 -4.53
N MET A 122 10.13 3.01 -4.35
CA MET A 122 8.89 3.23 -3.62
C MET A 122 7.69 2.57 -4.28
N LEU A 123 7.58 2.65 -5.61
CA LEU A 123 6.53 1.95 -6.37
C LEU A 123 6.65 0.43 -6.25
N GLY A 124 7.87 -0.10 -6.26
CA GLY A 124 8.12 -1.53 -6.02
C GLY A 124 7.61 -1.98 -4.65
N GLU A 125 7.94 -1.22 -3.60
CA GLU A 125 7.49 -1.51 -2.24
C GLU A 125 5.96 -1.40 -2.07
N GLN A 126 5.31 -0.43 -2.74
CA GLN A 126 3.85 -0.31 -2.77
C GLN A 126 3.20 -1.52 -3.46
N ARG A 127 3.74 -1.93 -4.62
CA ARG A 127 3.25 -3.09 -5.37
C ARG A 127 3.37 -4.38 -4.58
N ASP A 128 4.50 -4.58 -3.93
CA ASP A 128 4.73 -5.73 -3.07
C ASP A 128 3.74 -5.77 -1.90
N ALA A 129 3.53 -4.64 -1.25
CA ALA A 129 2.58 -4.54 -0.15
C ALA A 129 1.14 -4.80 -0.62
N ALA A 130 0.75 -4.20 -1.75
CA ALA A 130 -0.58 -4.38 -2.34
C ALA A 130 -0.86 -5.84 -2.73
N ASP A 131 0.10 -6.50 -3.38
CA ASP A 131 -0.02 -7.91 -3.77
C ASP A 131 -0.20 -8.83 -2.56
N ILE A 132 0.60 -8.63 -1.51
CA ILE A 132 0.49 -9.39 -0.26
C ILE A 132 -0.88 -9.19 0.39
N VAL A 133 -1.36 -7.95 0.47
CA VAL A 133 -2.66 -7.63 1.06
C VAL A 133 -3.80 -8.27 0.25
N VAL A 134 -3.81 -8.11 -1.08
CA VAL A 134 -4.83 -8.74 -1.94
C VAL A 134 -4.85 -10.24 -1.75
N LYS A 135 -3.70 -10.90 -1.67
CA LYS A 135 -3.60 -12.34 -1.46
C LYS A 135 -4.13 -12.78 -0.11
N CYS A 136 -3.79 -12.04 0.96
CA CYS A 136 -4.31 -12.33 2.29
C CYS A 136 -5.84 -12.12 2.37
N TYR A 137 -6.35 -11.06 1.72
CA TYR A 137 -7.80 -10.84 1.62
C TYR A 137 -8.51 -11.86 0.75
N ALA A 138 -7.88 -12.36 -0.31
CA ALA A 138 -8.40 -13.48 -1.11
C ALA A 138 -8.51 -14.76 -0.28
N LEU A 139 -7.48 -15.10 0.52
CA LEU A 139 -7.53 -16.22 1.47
C LEU A 139 -8.64 -16.02 2.51
N GLY A 140 -8.72 -14.84 3.11
CA GLY A 140 -9.76 -14.50 4.07
C GLY A 140 -11.18 -14.58 3.47
N THR A 141 -11.34 -14.16 2.21
CA THR A 141 -12.62 -14.24 1.50
C THR A 141 -12.99 -15.70 1.20
N ARG A 142 -12.02 -16.51 0.81
CA ARG A 142 -12.23 -17.96 0.65
C ARG A 142 -12.66 -18.62 1.94
N GLU A 143 -11.97 -18.33 3.04
CA GLU A 143 -12.24 -18.89 4.36
C GLU A 143 -13.61 -18.46 4.91
N ALA A 144 -13.91 -17.15 4.82
CA ALA A 144 -15.11 -16.58 5.41
C ALA A 144 -16.39 -16.77 4.57
N LEU A 145 -16.26 -16.80 3.23
CA LEU A 145 -17.38 -16.77 2.29
C LEU A 145 -17.43 -17.98 1.33
N GLY A 146 -16.41 -18.82 1.32
CA GLY A 146 -16.33 -19.97 0.43
C GLY A 146 -16.16 -19.61 -1.06
N PHE A 147 -15.57 -18.44 -1.38
CA PHE A 147 -15.37 -18.04 -2.77
C PHE A 147 -14.35 -18.94 -3.46
N GLY A 148 -14.71 -19.42 -4.66
CA GLY A 148 -13.80 -20.14 -5.57
C GLY A 148 -13.03 -19.19 -6.48
N ALA A 149 -12.18 -19.74 -7.34
CA ALA A 149 -11.28 -19.03 -8.22
C ALA A 149 -11.95 -17.92 -9.04
N GLU A 150 -13.07 -18.22 -9.69
CA GLU A 150 -13.78 -17.25 -10.53
C GLU A 150 -14.19 -15.98 -9.77
N ARG A 151 -14.78 -16.15 -8.56
CA ARG A 151 -15.21 -15.03 -7.74
C ARG A 151 -14.02 -14.27 -7.15
N LEU A 152 -12.96 -14.97 -6.74
CA LEU A 152 -11.73 -14.33 -6.24
C LEU A 152 -11.05 -13.49 -7.32
N ASN A 153 -10.85 -14.04 -8.51
CA ASN A 153 -10.28 -13.30 -9.63
C ASN A 153 -11.18 -12.12 -10.06
N GLY A 154 -12.50 -12.31 -10.02
CA GLY A 154 -13.45 -11.23 -10.23
C GLY A 154 -13.34 -10.12 -9.20
N THR A 155 -13.12 -10.46 -7.91
CA THR A 155 -12.89 -9.47 -6.83
C THR A 155 -11.58 -8.72 -7.06
N VAL A 156 -10.49 -9.43 -7.38
CA VAL A 156 -9.18 -8.81 -7.64
C VAL A 156 -9.26 -7.78 -8.78
N LYS A 157 -9.93 -8.12 -9.89
CA LYS A 157 -10.18 -7.18 -11.00
C LYS A 157 -11.03 -5.98 -10.58
N ALA A 158 -12.06 -6.19 -9.76
CA ALA A 158 -12.86 -5.11 -9.22
C ALA A 158 -12.07 -4.22 -8.26
N THR A 159 -11.19 -4.80 -7.44
CA THR A 159 -10.27 -4.06 -6.56
C THR A 159 -9.36 -3.11 -7.36
N GLU A 160 -8.85 -3.55 -8.50
CA GLU A 160 -8.06 -2.71 -9.40
C GLU A 160 -8.89 -1.53 -9.93
N ALA A 161 -10.16 -1.76 -10.30
CA ALA A 161 -11.05 -0.70 -10.77
C ALA A 161 -11.33 0.33 -9.67
N VAL A 162 -11.65 -0.10 -8.45
CA VAL A 162 -11.84 0.80 -7.29
C VAL A 162 -10.56 1.58 -6.98
N PHE A 163 -9.38 0.95 -7.07
CA PHE A 163 -8.12 1.66 -6.87
C PHE A 163 -7.88 2.73 -7.94
N ARG A 164 -8.29 2.51 -9.20
CA ARG A 164 -8.20 3.52 -10.25
C ARG A 164 -9.08 4.74 -9.93
N GLU A 165 -10.31 4.53 -9.45
CA GLU A 165 -11.18 5.60 -8.97
C GLU A 165 -10.51 6.37 -7.81
N PHE A 166 -9.96 5.66 -6.82
CA PHE A 166 -9.19 6.28 -5.74
C PHE A 166 -8.03 7.13 -6.28
N ALA A 167 -7.28 6.63 -7.25
CA ALA A 167 -6.15 7.33 -7.85
C ALA A 167 -6.58 8.63 -8.57
N GLU A 168 -7.73 8.61 -9.24
CA GLU A 168 -8.34 9.82 -9.84
C GLU A 168 -8.70 10.85 -8.77
N TRP A 169 -9.32 10.43 -7.68
CA TRP A 169 -9.60 11.33 -6.55
C TRP A 169 -8.33 11.86 -5.89
N ALA A 170 -7.30 11.03 -5.77
CA ALA A 170 -6.01 11.41 -5.20
C ALA A 170 -5.20 12.38 -6.09
N GLU A 171 -5.61 12.67 -7.32
CA GLU A 171 -5.00 13.74 -8.13
C GLU A 171 -5.13 15.12 -7.48
N GLY A 172 -6.20 15.34 -6.70
CA GLY A 172 -6.40 16.54 -5.87
C GLY A 172 -5.62 16.54 -4.56
N GLY A 173 -4.93 15.44 -4.26
CA GLY A 173 -4.21 15.15 -3.02
C GLY A 173 -4.71 13.86 -2.39
N ASP A 174 -3.81 13.10 -1.77
CA ASP A 174 -4.14 11.80 -1.16
C ASP A 174 -5.29 11.89 -0.15
N TRP A 175 -5.34 12.97 0.62
CA TRP A 175 -6.41 13.25 1.57
C TRP A 175 -7.80 13.20 0.93
N PHE A 176 -7.97 13.77 -0.26
CA PHE A 176 -9.26 13.74 -0.95
C PHE A 176 -9.65 12.32 -1.35
N GLY A 177 -8.70 11.55 -1.88
CA GLY A 177 -8.90 10.13 -2.21
C GLY A 177 -9.29 9.30 -0.99
N TYR A 178 -8.58 9.48 0.13
CA TYR A 178 -8.90 8.80 1.40
C TYR A 178 -10.31 9.13 1.90
N ASN A 179 -10.71 10.41 1.90
CA ASN A 179 -12.04 10.81 2.33
C ASN A 179 -13.16 10.22 1.45
N MET A 180 -12.95 10.19 0.12
CA MET A 180 -13.93 9.60 -0.79
C MET A 180 -14.08 8.09 -0.54
N LEU A 181 -12.96 7.39 -0.31
CA LEU A 181 -12.97 5.96 0.00
C LEU A 181 -13.60 5.67 1.37
N ALA A 182 -13.27 6.47 2.39
CA ALA A 182 -13.86 6.37 3.72
C ALA A 182 -15.37 6.62 3.71
N ARG A 183 -15.84 7.61 2.95
CA ARG A 183 -17.28 7.88 2.77
C ARG A 183 -17.99 6.67 2.16
N ARG A 184 -17.42 6.09 1.10
CA ARG A 184 -17.98 4.88 0.48
C ARG A 184 -18.01 3.70 1.45
N MET A 185 -16.97 3.53 2.26
CA MET A 185 -16.96 2.52 3.33
C MET A 185 -18.00 2.81 4.41
N SER A 186 -18.18 4.07 4.79
CA SER A 186 -19.21 4.45 5.77
C SER A 186 -20.63 4.09 5.29
N ASP A 187 -20.91 4.31 4.01
CA ASP A 187 -22.18 3.93 3.40
C ASP A 187 -22.40 2.40 3.42
N ILE A 188 -21.33 1.63 3.17
CA ILE A 188 -21.36 0.15 3.17
C ILE A 188 -21.55 -0.40 4.59
N LEU A 189 -20.87 0.18 5.57
CA LEU A 189 -20.87 -0.30 6.95
C LEU A 189 -22.04 0.24 7.77
N GLY A 190 -22.68 1.34 7.33
CA GLY A 190 -23.72 2.05 8.06
C GLY A 190 -23.20 2.78 9.31
N GLU A 191 -21.91 3.04 9.40
CA GLU A 191 -21.24 3.73 10.49
C GLU A 191 -20.09 4.61 9.95
N PRO A 192 -19.76 5.73 10.64
CA PRO A 192 -18.68 6.60 10.21
C PRO A 192 -17.34 5.87 10.18
N VAL A 193 -16.60 6.04 9.08
CA VAL A 193 -15.21 5.63 8.95
C VAL A 193 -14.36 6.89 8.93
N ASP A 194 -13.54 7.08 9.96
CA ASP A 194 -12.65 8.22 10.07
C ASP A 194 -11.36 7.98 9.30
N VAL A 195 -10.83 9.04 8.69
CA VAL A 195 -9.52 9.06 8.05
C VAL A 195 -8.56 9.77 8.98
N ASP A 196 -7.42 9.13 9.27
CA ASP A 196 -6.34 9.79 9.99
C ASP A 196 -5.68 10.85 9.09
N GLU A 197 -5.99 12.11 9.34
CA GLU A 197 -5.44 13.25 8.61
C GLU A 197 -3.92 13.38 8.77
N SER A 198 -3.31 12.73 9.76
CA SER A 198 -1.86 12.77 9.96
C SER A 198 -1.09 12.16 8.79
N ASP A 199 -1.71 11.22 8.08
CA ASP A 199 -1.13 10.55 6.91
C ASP A 199 -1.24 11.39 5.63
N ALA A 200 -2.10 12.41 5.61
CA ALA A 200 -2.33 13.28 4.46
C ALA A 200 -1.21 14.29 4.18
N LYS A 201 -0.27 14.49 5.10
CA LYS A 201 0.77 15.53 5.00
C LYS A 201 1.84 15.28 3.95
N GLU A 202 2.09 14.03 3.58
CA GLU A 202 3.00 13.68 2.48
C GLU A 202 2.22 12.84 1.45
N PRO A 203 1.93 13.35 0.25
CA PRO A 203 1.19 12.59 -0.75
C PRO A 203 2.01 11.36 -1.18
N ILE A 204 1.37 10.19 -1.06
CA ILE A 204 1.93 8.89 -1.41
C ILE A 204 1.52 8.52 -2.83
N PHE A 205 0.29 8.80 -3.20
CA PHE A 205 -0.33 8.44 -4.48
C PHE A 205 -0.60 9.65 -5.37
N GLY A 206 -0.97 10.79 -4.79
CA GLY A 206 -1.34 12.01 -5.48
C GLY A 206 -0.16 12.85 -6.01
N LYS A 207 -0.43 14.03 -6.56
CA LYS A 207 0.62 14.99 -6.91
C LYS A 207 1.26 15.55 -5.66
N THR A 208 2.60 15.57 -5.60
CA THR A 208 3.29 16.47 -4.71
C THR A 208 2.89 17.89 -5.12
N LEU A 209 2.28 18.63 -4.23
CA LEU A 209 2.18 20.08 -4.37
C LEU A 209 3.61 20.59 -4.19
N ASP A 210 4.23 21.02 -5.30
CA ASP A 210 5.50 21.77 -5.30
C ASP A 210 5.23 23.19 -4.85
#